data_162bdcfec0ec58458df21f051769dd34
#
_entry.id   162bdcfec0ec58458df21f051769dd34
#
_cell.length_a   1.000
_cell.length_b   1.000
_cell.length_c   1.000
_cell.angle_alpha   90.00
_cell.angle_beta   90.00
_cell.angle_gamma   90.00
#
_symmetry.space_group_name_H-M   'P 1'
#
loop_
_entity.id
_entity.type
_entity.pdbx_description
1 polymer ?
#
loop_
_entity_poly.entity_id
_entity_poly.type
_entity_poly.pdbx_seq_one_letter_code
_entity_poly.pdbx_strand_id
1 'polypeptide(L)'
;ALKGGDYNKTGYVKAVKAYRDIFGYKSDKIYDFGPNPHLWSTKVLRDFSSNYLDYNGIELEQFCLQIKQQYGVHFRETLTYGEYLMATKSIEIIPCGPLFKTYHWKEMVEFEKGTGLELEKNIAKNYLGIIMQSKHT
;
A
#
# COMPACT_ATOMS: atom_id res chain seq x y z
N ALA A 1 8.74 -8.36 -4.19
CA ALA A 1 7.85 -8.21 -5.35
C ALA A 1 6.66 -9.16 -5.20
N LEU A 2 5.45 -8.64 -5.33
CA LEU A 2 4.22 -9.40 -5.18
C LEU A 2 4.08 -10.41 -6.32
N LYS A 3 3.83 -11.67 -5.99
CA LYS A 3 3.50 -12.70 -6.99
C LYS A 3 2.01 -12.54 -7.34
N GLY A 4 1.74 -12.28 -8.62
CA GLY A 4 0.55 -11.67 -9.15
C GLY A 4 -0.71 -12.52 -9.33
N GLY A 5 -1.23 -13.22 -8.34
CA GLY A 5 -2.51 -13.91 -8.50
C GLY A 5 -3.74 -13.10 -8.14
N ASP A 6 -3.75 -12.48 -6.97
CA ASP A 6 -4.97 -11.90 -6.39
C ASP A 6 -5.11 -10.37 -6.57
N TYR A 7 -4.03 -9.66 -6.84
CA TYR A 7 -4.04 -8.21 -6.96
C TYR A 7 -4.76 -7.68 -8.22
N ASN A 8 -4.80 -8.45 -9.29
CA ASN A 8 -5.57 -8.09 -10.49
C ASN A 8 -7.08 -8.04 -10.23
N LYS A 9 -7.58 -8.84 -9.28
CA LYS A 9 -9.00 -8.89 -8.90
C LYS A 9 -9.43 -7.70 -8.02
N THR A 10 -8.49 -7.05 -7.35
CA THR A 10 -8.78 -5.97 -6.39
C THR A 10 -8.71 -4.56 -6.98
N GLY A 11 -8.40 -4.42 -8.26
CA GLY A 11 -8.13 -3.12 -8.88
C GLY A 11 -6.82 -2.47 -8.41
N TYR A 12 -5.98 -3.17 -7.64
CA TYR A 12 -4.72 -2.64 -7.13
C TYR A 12 -3.74 -2.29 -8.25
N VAL A 13 -3.57 -3.19 -9.22
CA VAL A 13 -2.69 -2.94 -10.38
C VAL A 13 -3.14 -1.72 -11.18
N LYS A 14 -4.46 -1.56 -11.35
CA LYS A 14 -5.03 -0.37 -11.99
C LYS A 14 -4.67 0.89 -11.22
N ALA A 15 -4.79 0.86 -9.90
CA ALA A 15 -4.44 1.98 -9.05
C ALA A 15 -2.93 2.31 -9.13
N VAL A 16 -2.05 1.31 -9.03
CA VAL A 16 -0.60 1.50 -9.20
C VAL A 16 -0.27 2.18 -10.53
N LYS A 17 -0.86 1.72 -11.63
CA LYS A 17 -0.65 2.32 -12.95
C LYS A 17 -1.10 3.78 -13.00
N ALA A 18 -2.25 4.10 -12.40
CA ALA A 18 -2.76 5.46 -12.32
C ALA A 18 -1.80 6.40 -11.58
N TYR A 19 -1.32 6.00 -10.39
CA TYR A 19 -0.35 6.80 -9.65
C TYR A 19 0.99 6.98 -10.36
N ARG A 20 1.46 5.94 -11.06
CA ARG A 20 2.69 6.02 -11.87
C ARG A 20 2.56 6.97 -13.02
N ASP A 21 1.40 6.97 -13.68
CA ASP A 21 1.11 7.93 -14.74
C ASP A 21 1.07 9.37 -14.20
N ILE A 22 0.40 9.58 -13.07
CA ILE A 22 0.33 10.87 -12.39
C ILE A 22 1.73 11.38 -11.98
N PHE A 23 2.56 10.52 -11.40
CA PHE A 23 3.90 10.90 -10.94
C PHE A 23 4.99 10.77 -12.02
N GLY A 24 4.62 10.38 -13.24
CA GLY A 24 5.50 10.41 -14.41
C GLY A 24 6.64 9.40 -14.39
N TYR A 25 6.46 8.22 -13.81
CA TYR A 25 7.50 7.20 -13.81
C TYR A 25 7.01 5.80 -14.21
N LYS A 26 7.95 4.92 -14.56
CA LYS A 26 7.68 3.54 -14.99
C LYS A 26 8.47 2.56 -14.15
N SER A 27 7.85 1.42 -13.83
CA SER A 27 8.52 0.29 -13.17
C SER A 27 7.74 -0.98 -13.47
N ASP A 28 8.46 -2.07 -13.72
CA ASP A 28 7.88 -3.41 -13.91
C ASP A 28 7.57 -4.09 -12.57
N LYS A 29 8.13 -3.58 -11.47
CA LYS A 29 7.94 -4.13 -10.14
C LYS A 29 6.78 -3.43 -9.44
N ILE A 30 5.90 -4.20 -8.84
CA ILE A 30 4.83 -3.70 -7.99
C ILE A 30 5.19 -4.02 -6.55
N TYR A 31 5.13 -3.01 -5.69
CA TYR A 31 5.35 -3.13 -4.26
C TYR A 31 4.02 -2.97 -3.52
N ASP A 32 3.88 -3.69 -2.42
CA ASP A 32 2.79 -3.50 -1.49
C ASP A 32 3.23 -2.51 -0.40
N PHE A 33 2.56 -1.37 -0.33
CA PHE A 33 2.80 -0.34 0.67
C PHE A 33 1.82 -0.42 1.86
N GLY A 34 0.97 -1.42 1.90
CA GLY A 34 0.03 -1.71 2.98
C GLY A 34 -0.26 -3.20 3.06
N PRO A 35 -0.89 -3.73 4.07
CA PRO A 35 -1.61 -3.17 5.22
C PRO A 35 -0.81 -3.21 6.54
N ASN A 36 0.44 -2.92 6.55
CA ASN A 36 1.30 -2.98 7.73
C ASN A 36 1.26 -1.66 8.52
N PRO A 37 1.76 -1.62 9.77
CA PRO A 37 2.03 -0.36 10.44
C PRO A 37 2.90 0.53 9.57
N HIS A 38 2.45 1.76 9.32
CA HIS A 38 3.14 2.69 8.45
C HIS A 38 3.95 3.69 9.27
N LEU A 39 5.24 3.79 8.94
CA LEU A 39 6.09 4.90 9.36
C LEU A 39 6.23 5.86 8.19
N TRP A 40 5.62 7.02 8.30
CA TRP A 40 5.68 8.04 7.26
C TRP A 40 6.69 9.11 7.61
N SER A 41 7.57 9.41 6.68
CA SER A 41 8.50 10.51 6.82
C SER A 41 7.79 11.85 6.61
N THR A 42 7.87 12.73 7.59
CA THR A 42 7.34 14.09 7.47
C THR A 42 8.03 14.88 6.36
N LYS A 43 9.30 14.55 6.06
CA LYS A 43 10.02 15.12 4.91
C LYS A 43 9.34 14.79 3.60
N VAL A 44 8.96 13.51 3.39
CA VAL A 44 8.27 13.07 2.17
C VAL A 44 6.89 13.70 2.04
N LEU A 45 6.15 13.81 3.16
CA LEU A 45 4.83 14.44 3.15
C LEU A 45 4.91 15.95 2.82
N ARG A 46 5.90 16.66 3.38
CA ARG A 46 6.15 18.07 3.05
C ARG A 46 6.58 18.23 1.59
N ASP A 47 7.45 17.34 1.10
CA ASP A 47 7.89 17.34 -0.28
C ASP A 47 6.71 17.12 -1.23
N PHE A 48 5.82 16.19 -0.94
CA PHE A 48 4.59 15.97 -1.70
C PHE A 48 3.68 17.22 -1.70
N SER A 49 3.49 17.85 -0.55
CA SER A 49 2.71 19.08 -0.45
C SER A 49 3.33 20.20 -1.30
N SER A 50 4.60 20.53 -1.06
CA SER A 50 5.23 21.69 -1.66
C SER A 50 5.64 21.49 -3.12
N ASN A 51 6.24 20.34 -3.43
CA ASN A 51 6.83 20.09 -4.74
C ASN A 51 5.87 19.39 -5.72
N TYR A 52 4.74 18.88 -5.25
CA TYR A 52 3.72 18.33 -6.11
C TYR A 52 2.42 19.11 -6.07
N LEU A 53 1.76 19.21 -4.91
CA LEU A 53 0.46 19.88 -4.82
C LEU A 53 0.58 21.39 -5.11
N ASP A 54 1.42 22.10 -4.36
CA ASP A 54 1.60 23.55 -4.54
C ASP A 54 2.16 23.89 -5.91
N TYR A 55 3.13 23.11 -6.41
CA TYR A 55 3.70 23.29 -7.74
C TYR A 55 2.66 23.15 -8.85
N ASN A 56 1.70 22.24 -8.71
CA ASN A 56 0.61 22.08 -9.67
C ASN A 56 -0.60 22.97 -9.36
N GLY A 57 -0.56 23.76 -8.29
CA GLY A 57 -1.63 24.65 -7.88
C GLY A 57 -2.93 23.93 -7.52
N ILE A 58 -2.81 22.73 -6.91
CA ILE A 58 -3.96 21.90 -6.54
C ILE A 58 -3.95 21.60 -5.03
N GLU A 59 -5.13 21.56 -4.45
CA GLU A 59 -5.34 21.09 -3.08
C GLU A 59 -5.44 19.55 -3.02
N LEU A 60 -5.18 18.97 -1.86
CA LEU A 60 -5.26 17.52 -1.67
C LEU A 60 -6.63 16.94 -2.05
N GLU A 61 -7.71 17.65 -1.74
CA GLU A 61 -9.06 17.25 -2.12
C GLU A 61 -9.24 17.20 -3.65
N GLN A 62 -8.71 18.18 -4.36
CA GLN A 62 -8.73 18.22 -5.82
C GLN A 62 -7.92 17.07 -6.41
N PHE A 63 -6.76 16.75 -5.83
CA PHE A 63 -5.96 15.59 -6.20
C PHE A 63 -6.75 14.28 -6.05
N CYS A 64 -7.44 14.10 -4.92
CA CYS A 64 -8.29 12.91 -4.69
C CYS A 64 -9.41 12.79 -5.72
N LEU A 65 -10.07 13.90 -6.04
CA LEU A 65 -11.14 13.95 -7.05
C LEU A 65 -10.60 13.67 -8.45
N GLN A 66 -9.46 14.23 -8.81
CA GLN A 66 -8.80 14.03 -10.09
C GLN A 66 -8.48 12.56 -10.35
N ILE A 67 -7.90 11.86 -9.36
CA ILE A 67 -7.62 10.42 -9.46
C ILE A 67 -8.89 9.64 -9.77
N LYS A 68 -9.98 9.93 -9.07
CA LYS A 68 -11.26 9.26 -9.26
C LYS A 68 -11.85 9.54 -10.65
N GLN A 69 -11.84 10.79 -11.07
CA GLN A 69 -12.43 11.23 -12.35
C GLN A 69 -11.63 10.75 -13.56
N GLN A 70 -10.32 10.88 -13.50
CA GLN A 70 -9.44 10.59 -14.64
C GLN A 70 -9.15 9.10 -14.79
N TYR A 71 -8.99 8.37 -13.69
CA TYR A 71 -8.57 6.97 -13.72
C TYR A 71 -9.63 5.99 -13.21
N GLY A 72 -10.73 6.47 -12.63
CA GLY A 72 -11.74 5.63 -12.01
C GLY A 72 -11.19 4.81 -10.83
N VAL A 73 -10.25 5.39 -10.09
CA VAL A 73 -9.57 4.79 -8.93
C VAL A 73 -9.85 5.63 -7.70
N HIS A 74 -10.14 4.97 -6.58
CA HIS A 74 -10.26 5.69 -5.31
C HIS A 74 -8.87 6.08 -4.77
N PHE A 75 -8.83 7.24 -4.12
CA PHE A 75 -7.64 7.67 -3.39
C PHE A 75 -7.25 6.62 -2.33
N ARG A 76 -5.96 6.35 -2.25
CA ARG A 76 -5.35 5.44 -1.28
C ARG A 76 -4.09 6.09 -0.75
N GLU A 77 -4.12 6.55 0.48
CA GLU A 77 -3.05 7.31 1.10
C GLU A 77 -1.71 6.57 1.10
N THR A 78 -1.71 5.29 1.45
CA THR A 78 -0.49 4.47 1.49
C THR A 78 0.12 4.27 0.11
N LEU A 79 -0.73 4.09 -0.91
CA LEU A 79 -0.29 3.93 -2.28
C LEU A 79 0.22 5.27 -2.85
N THR A 80 -0.45 6.37 -2.54
CA THR A 80 -0.01 7.72 -2.91
C THR A 80 1.37 7.99 -2.35
N TYR A 81 1.56 7.76 -1.05
CA TYR A 81 2.85 7.95 -0.39
C TYR A 81 3.94 7.06 -1.00
N GLY A 82 3.66 5.77 -1.16
CA GLY A 82 4.62 4.80 -1.66
C GLY A 82 5.02 5.05 -3.11
N GLU A 83 4.07 5.31 -4.00
CA GLU A 83 4.35 5.56 -5.41
C GLU A 83 5.02 6.94 -5.63
N TYR A 84 4.66 7.96 -4.82
CA TYR A 84 5.37 9.24 -4.80
C TYR A 84 6.83 9.07 -4.38
N LEU A 85 7.06 8.30 -3.33
CA LEU A 85 8.40 8.01 -2.84
C LEU A 85 9.24 7.26 -3.88
N MET A 86 8.63 6.30 -4.58
CA MET A 86 9.28 5.56 -5.68
C MET A 86 9.63 6.49 -6.86
N ALA A 87 8.76 7.45 -7.16
CA ALA A 87 8.98 8.42 -8.24
C ALA A 87 10.11 9.41 -7.92
N THR A 88 10.12 9.95 -6.70
CA THR A 88 11.05 11.02 -6.31
C THR A 88 12.37 10.52 -5.75
N LYS A 89 12.39 9.29 -5.22
CA LYS A 89 13.54 8.72 -4.52
C LYS A 89 14.08 9.62 -3.39
N SER A 90 13.18 10.38 -2.76
CA SER A 90 13.52 11.38 -1.75
C SER A 90 14.11 10.79 -0.47
N ILE A 91 13.85 9.51 -0.20
CA ILE A 91 14.56 8.69 0.78
C ILE A 91 14.86 7.32 0.17
N GLU A 92 15.88 6.66 0.69
CA GLU A 92 16.21 5.30 0.28
C GLU A 92 15.12 4.32 0.71
N ILE A 93 14.71 3.45 -0.21
CA ILE A 93 13.75 2.37 0.03
C ILE A 93 14.48 1.06 -0.08
N ILE A 94 14.42 0.27 0.98
CA ILE A 94 14.94 -1.10 0.99
C ILE A 94 13.76 -2.05 0.93
N PRO A 95 13.51 -2.70 -0.21
CA PRO A 95 12.47 -3.71 -0.30
C PRO A 95 12.78 -4.88 0.62
N CYS A 96 11.84 -5.21 1.51
CA CYS A 96 11.96 -6.37 2.39
C CYS A 96 10.81 -7.35 2.15
N GLY A 97 10.91 -8.54 2.71
CA GLY A 97 9.80 -9.47 2.82
C GLY A 97 8.72 -8.91 3.78
N PRO A 98 7.53 -9.49 3.78
CA PRO A 98 6.48 -9.05 4.68
C PRO A 98 6.91 -9.25 6.14
N LEU A 99 6.86 -8.19 6.93
CA LEU A 99 7.19 -8.23 8.35
C LEU A 99 6.03 -8.75 9.21
N PHE A 100 4.81 -8.64 8.70
CA PHE A 100 3.59 -9.07 9.36
C PHE A 100 2.82 -10.05 8.48
N LYS A 101 2.25 -11.08 9.11
CA LYS A 101 1.28 -11.95 8.45
C LYS A 101 -0.10 -11.33 8.53
N THR A 102 -0.73 -11.12 7.37
CA THR A 102 -2.09 -10.57 7.30
C THR A 102 -3.08 -11.71 7.12
N TYR A 103 -4.12 -11.72 7.96
CA TYR A 103 -5.26 -12.62 7.85
C TYR A 103 -6.51 -11.83 7.48
N HIS A 104 -7.17 -12.26 6.44
CA HIS A 104 -8.51 -11.81 6.10
C HIS A 104 -9.56 -12.59 6.88
N TRP A 105 -10.77 -12.06 6.97
CA TRP A 105 -11.85 -12.62 7.81
C TRP A 105 -12.05 -14.14 7.74
N LYS A 106 -12.00 -14.74 6.54
CA LYS A 106 -12.19 -16.19 6.38
C LYS A 106 -11.06 -17.00 7.04
N GLU A 107 -9.84 -16.50 6.93
CA GLU A 107 -8.65 -17.13 7.52
C GLU A 107 -8.63 -16.96 9.04
N MET A 108 -9.18 -15.84 9.57
CA MET A 108 -9.36 -15.65 11.00
C MET A 108 -10.29 -16.70 11.61
N VAL A 109 -11.40 -17.02 10.95
CA VAL A 109 -12.36 -18.01 11.43
C VAL A 109 -11.73 -19.41 11.49
N GLU A 110 -10.85 -19.74 10.56
CA GLU A 110 -10.10 -21.00 10.58
C GLU A 110 -9.03 -21.00 11.66
N PHE A 111 -8.38 -19.86 11.91
CA PHE A 111 -7.43 -19.68 13.00
C PHE A 111 -8.09 -19.86 14.36
N GLU A 112 -9.25 -19.26 14.59
CA GLU A 112 -10.02 -19.39 15.84
C GLU A 112 -10.55 -20.82 16.08
N LYS A 113 -10.74 -21.61 15.02
CA LYS A 113 -11.26 -22.99 15.10
C LYS A 113 -10.23 -24.06 15.51
N GLY A 114 -9.02 -23.69 15.90
CA GLY A 114 -8.11 -24.58 16.59
C GLY A 114 -6.94 -25.16 15.81
N THR A 115 -6.71 -24.75 14.54
CA THR A 115 -5.47 -25.03 13.82
C THR A 115 -4.35 -24.03 14.17
N GLY A 116 -4.67 -23.04 15.03
CA GLY A 116 -3.87 -21.87 15.31
C GLY A 116 -2.53 -22.11 15.99
N LEU A 117 -2.39 -23.10 16.86
CA LEU A 117 -1.17 -23.25 17.66
C LEU A 117 0.07 -23.70 16.86
N GLU A 118 -0.09 -24.54 15.87
CA GLU A 118 1.01 -24.90 14.97
C GLU A 118 1.35 -23.74 14.02
N LEU A 119 0.34 -23.05 13.53
CA LEU A 119 0.48 -21.86 12.73
C LEU A 119 1.17 -20.74 13.50
N GLU A 120 0.85 -20.55 14.77
CA GLU A 120 1.44 -19.53 15.64
C GLU A 120 2.95 -19.71 15.82
N LYS A 121 3.43 -20.93 16.03
CA LYS A 121 4.86 -21.22 16.11
C LYS A 121 5.60 -20.94 14.80
N ASN A 122 4.98 -21.21 13.65
CA ASN A 122 5.55 -20.94 12.35
C ASN A 122 5.52 -19.44 12.03
N ILE A 123 4.48 -18.72 12.44
CA ILE A 123 4.37 -17.26 12.29
C ILE A 123 5.44 -16.58 13.13
N ALA A 124 5.59 -16.94 14.39
CA ALA A 124 6.58 -16.36 15.30
C ALA A 124 8.03 -16.50 14.82
N LYS A 125 8.31 -17.51 13.99
CA LYS A 125 9.65 -17.68 13.37
C LYS A 125 9.91 -16.77 12.19
N ASN A 126 8.86 -16.36 11.46
CA ASN A 126 8.98 -15.71 10.15
C ASN A 126 8.46 -14.28 10.13
N TYR A 127 7.66 -13.87 11.12
CA TYR A 127 7.01 -12.57 11.14
C TYR A 127 7.14 -11.90 12.51
N LEU A 128 7.13 -10.58 12.53
CA LEU A 128 7.13 -9.78 13.76
C LEU A 128 5.77 -9.77 14.45
N GLY A 129 4.71 -10.10 13.73
CA GLY A 129 3.37 -10.11 14.27
C GLY A 129 2.31 -10.47 13.25
N ILE A 130 1.05 -10.35 13.68
CA ILE A 130 -0.14 -10.66 12.89
C ILE A 130 -0.99 -9.40 12.74
N ILE A 131 -1.54 -9.18 11.56
CA ILE A 131 -2.57 -8.19 11.28
C ILE A 131 -3.86 -8.93 10.96
N MET A 132 -4.89 -8.70 11.74
CA MET A 132 -6.22 -9.25 11.52
C MET A 132 -7.11 -8.15 10.94
N GLN A 133 -7.61 -8.38 9.73
CA GLN A 133 -8.57 -7.48 9.09
C GLN A 133 -9.98 -7.99 9.36
N SER A 134 -10.69 -7.30 10.25
CA SER A 134 -12.12 -7.51 10.42
C SER A 134 -12.86 -6.97 9.19
N LYS A 135 -13.84 -7.72 8.70
CA LYS A 135 -14.73 -7.22 7.67
C LYS A 135 -15.63 -6.17 8.32
N HIS A 136 -15.43 -4.93 7.94
CA HIS A 136 -16.44 -3.91 8.23
C HIS A 136 -17.66 -4.22 7.35
N THR A 137 -18.73 -4.61 7.99
CA THR A 137 -20.06 -4.74 7.37
C THR A 137 -20.59 -3.36 7.04
#